data_79544437d6f82bafa728178187437289
#
_entry.id   79544437d6f82bafa728178187437289
#
_cell.length_a   1.000
_cell.length_b   1.000
_cell.length_c   1.000
_cell.angle_alpha   90.00
_cell.angle_beta   90.00
_cell.angle_gamma   90.00
#
_symmetry.space_group_name_H-M   'P 1'
#
loop_
_entity.id
_entity.type
_entity.pdbx_description
1 polymer ?
#
loop_
_entity_poly.entity_id
_entity_poly.type
_entity_poly.pdbx_seq_one_letter_code
_entity_poly.pdbx_strand_id
1 'polypeptide(L)'
;MEYSYPIDVDWTQEEILEVMAFYNLIEDAYESEANREQLDQAYKNFKKIIPGKADENNFYKAFKEESGYDGYKVVKALKENKEATTISVK
;
A
#
# COMPACT_ATOMS: atom_id res chain seq x y z
N MET A 1 -12.66 -10.66 -8.11
CA MET A 1 -13.41 -9.58 -7.47
C MET A 1 -12.70 -8.26 -7.67
N GLU A 2 -13.41 -7.25 -8.12
CA GLU A 2 -12.81 -5.94 -8.32
C GLU A 2 -13.01 -5.06 -7.10
N TYR A 3 -11.96 -4.35 -6.71
CA TYR A 3 -12.03 -3.38 -5.63
C TYR A 3 -12.10 -1.97 -6.20
N SER A 4 -12.83 -1.11 -5.52
CA SER A 4 -12.79 0.32 -5.78
C SER A 4 -11.64 0.92 -4.98
N TYR A 5 -10.49 1.09 -5.61
CA TYR A 5 -9.34 1.66 -4.92
C TYR A 5 -9.56 3.14 -4.61
N PRO A 6 -9.17 3.62 -3.42
CA PRO A 6 -9.22 5.05 -3.12
C PRO A 6 -8.22 5.80 -4.00
N ILE A 7 -8.74 6.66 -4.86
CA ILE A 7 -7.97 7.42 -5.84
C ILE A 7 -8.42 8.87 -5.80
N ASP A 8 -7.45 9.79 -5.80
CA ASP A 8 -7.72 11.22 -5.86
C ASP A 8 -7.75 11.64 -7.33
N VAL A 9 -8.81 12.32 -7.75
CA VAL A 9 -8.98 12.77 -9.14
C VAL A 9 -7.94 13.80 -9.56
N ASP A 10 -7.28 14.46 -8.61
CA ASP A 10 -6.24 15.45 -8.89
C ASP A 10 -4.87 14.81 -9.18
N TRP A 11 -4.72 13.51 -8.99
CA TRP A 11 -3.46 12.82 -9.28
C TRP A 11 -3.27 12.67 -10.78
N THR A 12 -2.00 12.72 -11.21
CA THR A 12 -1.64 12.37 -12.59
C THR A 12 -1.84 10.88 -12.80
N GLN A 13 -1.86 10.46 -14.06
CA GLN A 13 -1.98 9.04 -14.40
C GLN A 13 -0.82 8.22 -13.80
N GLU A 14 0.40 8.77 -13.82
CA GLU A 14 1.56 8.10 -13.22
C GLU A 14 1.39 7.94 -11.71
N GLU A 15 0.88 8.97 -11.03
CA GLU A 15 0.64 8.91 -9.61
C GLU A 15 -0.40 7.85 -9.27
N ILE A 16 -1.47 7.78 -10.04
CA ILE A 16 -2.51 6.76 -9.87
C ILE A 16 -1.91 5.36 -10.01
N LEU A 17 -1.08 5.13 -11.03
CA LEU A 17 -0.46 3.84 -11.25
C LEU A 17 0.48 3.44 -10.11
N GLU A 18 1.24 4.40 -9.58
CA GLU A 18 2.13 4.15 -8.45
C GLU A 18 1.37 3.79 -7.18
N VAL A 19 0.27 4.49 -6.91
CA VAL A 19 -0.58 4.20 -5.74
C VAL A 19 -1.26 2.83 -5.91
N MET A 20 -1.75 2.51 -7.11
CA MET A 20 -2.35 1.22 -7.37
C MET A 20 -1.34 0.08 -7.22
N ALA A 21 -0.10 0.29 -7.64
CA ALA A 21 0.96 -0.70 -7.44
C ALA A 21 1.19 -0.99 -5.96
N PHE A 22 1.15 0.05 -5.13
CA PHE A 22 1.26 -0.10 -3.69
C PHE A 22 0.09 -0.91 -3.13
N TYR A 23 -1.13 -0.60 -3.53
CA TYR A 23 -2.31 -1.35 -3.09
C TYR A 23 -2.23 -2.82 -3.50
N ASN A 24 -1.77 -3.10 -4.72
CA ASN A 24 -1.61 -4.48 -5.18
C ASN A 24 -0.61 -5.25 -4.32
N LEU A 25 0.46 -4.60 -3.90
CA LEU A 25 1.45 -5.24 -3.02
C LEU A 25 0.92 -5.47 -1.61
N ILE A 26 0.03 -4.58 -1.12
CA ILE A 26 -0.68 -4.82 0.13
C ILE A 26 -1.54 -6.07 0.01
N GLU A 27 -2.27 -6.22 -1.08
CA GLU A 27 -3.08 -7.41 -1.35
C GLU A 27 -2.22 -8.67 -1.36
N ASP A 28 -1.08 -8.61 -2.04
CA ASP A 28 -0.15 -9.74 -2.10
C ASP A 28 0.33 -10.16 -0.71
N ALA A 29 0.63 -9.19 0.16
CA ALA A 29 1.09 -9.47 1.52
C ALA A 29 0.03 -10.20 2.34
N TYR A 30 -1.25 -9.95 2.07
CA TYR A 30 -2.35 -10.64 2.73
C TYR A 30 -2.68 -11.98 2.09
N GLU A 31 -2.60 -12.08 0.78
CA GLU A 31 -3.04 -13.27 0.04
C GLU A 31 -1.94 -14.33 -0.08
N SER A 32 -0.70 -13.89 -0.16
CA SER A 32 0.47 -14.78 -0.19
C SER A 32 1.65 -14.10 0.49
N GLU A 33 2.47 -13.42 -0.28
CA GLU A 33 3.58 -12.60 0.22
C GLU A 33 3.94 -11.55 -0.82
N ALA A 34 4.44 -10.40 -0.37
CA ALA A 34 4.91 -9.34 -1.24
C ALA A 34 6.44 -9.31 -1.21
N ASN A 35 7.06 -9.03 -2.35
CA ASN A 35 8.49 -8.80 -2.41
C ASN A 35 8.81 -7.54 -1.60
N ARG A 36 9.70 -7.68 -0.61
CA ARG A 36 9.99 -6.58 0.31
C ARG A 36 10.56 -5.36 -0.39
N GLU A 37 11.48 -5.56 -1.31
CA GLU A 37 12.13 -4.47 -2.03
C GLU A 37 11.13 -3.69 -2.89
N GLN A 38 10.25 -4.41 -3.58
CA GLN A 38 9.18 -3.78 -4.38
C GLN A 38 8.19 -3.03 -3.50
N LEU A 39 7.82 -3.63 -2.37
CA LEU A 39 6.89 -3.00 -1.43
C LEU A 39 7.50 -1.74 -0.84
N ASP A 40 8.78 -1.77 -0.47
CA ASP A 40 9.48 -0.62 0.06
C ASP A 40 9.52 0.53 -0.95
N GLN A 41 9.82 0.22 -2.20
CA GLN A 41 9.86 1.23 -3.26
C GLN A 41 8.47 1.79 -3.53
N ALA A 42 7.46 0.94 -3.59
CA ALA A 42 6.08 1.37 -3.79
C ALA A 42 5.60 2.25 -2.65
N TYR A 43 5.96 1.92 -1.41
CA TYR A 43 5.64 2.73 -0.24
C TYR A 43 6.30 4.10 -0.32
N LYS A 44 7.57 4.17 -0.71
CA LYS A 44 8.28 5.44 -0.87
C LYS A 44 7.62 6.31 -1.93
N ASN A 45 7.20 5.73 -3.05
CA ASN A 45 6.49 6.45 -4.10
C ASN A 45 5.14 6.96 -3.60
N PHE A 46 4.42 6.12 -2.87
CA PHE A 46 3.14 6.50 -2.24
C PHE A 46 3.33 7.69 -1.29
N LYS A 47 4.39 7.69 -0.49
CA LYS A 47 4.67 8.78 0.46
C LYS A 47 5.07 10.09 -0.23
N LYS A 48 5.63 10.03 -1.43
CA LYS A 48 5.90 11.23 -2.22
C LYS A 48 4.62 11.88 -2.70
N ILE A 49 3.61 11.06 -3.00
CA ILE A 49 2.30 11.52 -3.47
C ILE A 49 1.46 12.00 -2.29
N ILE A 50 1.53 11.26 -1.17
CA ILE A 50 0.74 11.53 0.03
C ILE A 50 1.68 11.65 1.23
N PRO A 51 2.36 12.81 1.38
CA PRO A 51 3.34 12.98 2.47
C PRO A 51 2.71 13.15 3.84
N GLY A 52 1.47 13.64 3.92
CA GLY A 52 0.79 13.87 5.20
C GLY A 52 0.35 12.58 5.86
N LYS A 53 0.65 12.43 7.15
CA LYS A 53 0.32 11.21 7.89
C LYS A 53 -1.19 11.02 8.04
N ALA A 54 -1.93 12.10 8.25
CA ALA A 54 -3.39 12.05 8.36
C ALA A 54 -4.01 11.56 7.05
N ASP A 55 -3.51 12.06 5.91
CA ASP A 55 -3.97 11.64 4.60
C ASP A 55 -3.62 10.18 4.34
N GLU A 56 -2.41 9.77 4.71
CA GLU A 56 -1.97 8.39 4.59
C GLU A 56 -2.92 7.45 5.34
N ASN A 57 -3.26 7.78 6.57
CA ASN A 57 -4.17 6.97 7.38
C ASN A 57 -5.58 6.93 6.79
N ASN A 58 -6.05 8.03 6.22
CA ASN A 58 -7.34 8.08 5.55
C ASN A 58 -7.39 7.14 4.35
N PHE A 59 -6.31 7.07 3.56
CA PHE A 59 -6.23 6.15 2.43
C PHE A 59 -6.18 4.69 2.89
N TYR A 60 -5.47 4.38 3.96
CA TYR A 60 -5.48 3.02 4.51
C TYR A 60 -6.87 2.63 4.98
N LYS A 61 -7.59 3.54 5.63
CA LYS A 61 -8.94 3.29 6.10
C LYS A 61 -9.90 3.05 4.94
N ALA A 62 -9.83 3.89 3.90
CA ALA A 62 -10.67 3.74 2.72
C ALA A 62 -10.37 2.43 1.99
N PHE A 63 -9.10 2.07 1.86
CA PHE A 63 -8.70 0.82 1.23
C PHE A 63 -9.20 -0.39 2.03
N LYS A 64 -9.12 -0.32 3.36
CA LYS A 64 -9.61 -1.39 4.23
C LYS A 64 -11.11 -1.58 4.09
N GLU A 65 -11.87 -0.50 3.97
CA GLU A 65 -13.32 -0.57 3.78
C GLU A 65 -13.68 -1.26 2.47
N GLU A 66 -12.89 -1.06 1.41
CA GLU A 66 -13.14 -1.65 0.10
C GLU A 66 -12.61 -3.07 -0.03
N SER A 67 -11.43 -3.36 0.51
CA SER A 67 -10.74 -4.63 0.30
C SER A 67 -10.76 -5.56 1.51
N GLY A 68 -10.94 -5.02 2.71
CA GLY A 68 -10.77 -5.76 3.95
C GLY A 68 -9.33 -5.84 4.43
N TYR A 69 -8.38 -5.28 3.68
CA TYR A 69 -6.95 -5.35 4.00
C TYR A 69 -6.48 -4.03 4.61
N ASP A 70 -5.65 -4.13 5.64
CA ASP A 70 -5.14 -2.97 6.36
C ASP A 70 -3.72 -2.63 5.90
N GLY A 71 -3.58 -1.56 5.12
CA GLY A 71 -2.28 -1.11 4.63
C GLY A 71 -1.32 -0.72 5.73
N TYR A 72 -1.83 -0.21 6.85
CA TYR A 72 -1.00 0.14 7.99
C TYR A 72 -0.23 -1.07 8.53
N LYS A 73 -0.90 -2.23 8.64
CA LYS A 73 -0.26 -3.46 9.12
C LYS A 73 0.87 -3.90 8.19
N VAL A 74 0.67 -3.76 6.89
CA VAL A 74 1.68 -4.12 5.89
C VAL A 74 2.88 -3.20 6.01
N VAL A 75 2.66 -1.90 6.14
CA VAL A 75 3.74 -0.91 6.29
C VAL A 75 4.51 -1.15 7.60
N LYS A 76 3.78 -1.45 8.67
CA LYS A 76 4.41 -1.77 9.96
C LYS A 76 5.31 -3.00 9.83
N ALA A 77 4.82 -4.06 9.18
CA ALA A 77 5.60 -5.27 8.94
C ALA A 77 6.83 -4.98 8.09
N LEU A 78 6.70 -4.13 7.07
CA LEU A 78 7.80 -3.70 6.23
C LEU A 78 8.90 -3.03 7.05
N LYS A 79 8.53 -2.13 7.95
CA LYS A 79 9.48 -1.39 8.79
C LYS A 79 10.15 -2.26 9.85
N GLU A 80 9.42 -3.25 10.37
CA GLU A 80 9.93 -4.14 11.42
C GLU A 80 10.81 -5.28 10.88
N ASN A 81 10.67 -5.62 9.60
CA ASN A 81 11.37 -6.76 9.00
C ASN A 81 12.36 -6.30 7.92
N LYS A 82 13.32 -5.49 8.31
CA LYS A 82 14.28 -4.86 7.39
C LYS A 82 15.16 -5.88 6.64
N GLU A 83 15.39 -7.04 7.24
CA GLU A 83 16.24 -8.09 6.68
C GLU A 83 15.44 -9.12 5.87
N ALA A 84 14.13 -9.06 5.90
CA ALA A 84 13.28 -10.02 5.19
C ALA A 84 13.34 -9.79 3.67
N THR A 85 13.19 -10.85 2.91
CA THR A 85 13.09 -10.77 1.44
C THR A 85 11.64 -10.62 0.99
N THR A 86 10.71 -11.09 1.83
CA THR A 86 9.27 -10.98 1.56
C THR A 86 8.53 -10.54 2.82
N ILE A 87 7.34 -9.96 2.61
CA ILE A 87 6.46 -9.50 3.69
C ILE A 87 5.12 -10.21 3.56
N SER A 88 4.65 -10.80 4.64
CA SER A 88 3.34 -11.42 4.72
C SER A 88 2.69 -11.06 6.05
N VAL A 89 1.41 -10.74 6.02
CA VAL A 89 0.63 -10.35 7.22
C VAL A 89 -0.58 -11.25 7.43
N LYS A 90 -0.53 -12.44 6.88
CA LYS A 90 -1.59 -13.43 7.06
C LYS A 90 -1.80 -13.78 8.53
#